data_2b9de99cfeea5307b35b5bd8607da0ed
#
_entry.id   2b9de99cfeea5307b35b5bd8607da0ed
#
_cell.length_a   1.000
_cell.length_b   1.000
_cell.length_c   1.000
_cell.angle_alpha   90.00
_cell.angle_beta   90.00
_cell.angle_gamma   90.00
#
_symmetry.space_group_name_H-M   'P 1'
#
loop_
_entity.id
_entity.type
_entity.pdbx_description
1 polymer ?
#
loop_
_entity_poly.entity_id
_entity_poly.type
_entity_poly.pdbx_seq_one_letter_code
_entity_poly.pdbx_strand_id
1 'polypeptide(L)'
;ARMSAVAPRSRLSLYLDLVRFNRPAGWLVLVWPTLVALWVAADGFPGWHLLIVFVLGTVLMRSAGCCINDRDFDKHVKRTKARPITSGQVSVFEASMLGAVLALISLVLVLTTRWEAVAWSVPAVLFTILYPFTKRFFSMPQAFLGIAFNFGIVIAFAAVIGTVPLTGWLLWTANMFMVLAYDTEYAMVDRDDDL
;
A
#
# COMPACT_ATOMS: atom_id res chain seq x y z
N ALA A 1 29.78 15.96 26.99
CA ALA A 1 28.77 15.84 25.96
C ALA A 1 27.45 15.39 26.62
N ARG A 2 26.48 16.32 26.76
CA ARG A 2 25.15 16.00 27.26
C ARG A 2 24.45 15.16 26.18
N MET A 3 24.24 13.88 26.42
CA MET A 3 23.24 13.09 25.70
C MET A 3 21.89 13.76 25.95
N SER A 4 21.36 14.45 24.94
CA SER A 4 20.00 14.95 24.98
C SER A 4 19.08 13.73 25.04
N ALA A 5 18.42 13.53 26.17
CA ALA A 5 17.39 12.52 26.32
C ALA A 5 16.29 12.82 25.29
N VAL A 6 16.19 11.99 24.27
CA VAL A 6 15.09 12.05 23.30
C VAL A 6 13.81 11.79 24.08
N ALA A 7 12.93 12.78 24.12
CA ALA A 7 11.64 12.67 24.79
C ALA A 7 10.91 11.38 24.34
N PRO A 8 10.26 10.65 25.25
CA PRO A 8 9.55 9.44 24.91
C PRO A 8 8.47 9.75 23.87
N ARG A 9 8.56 9.11 22.69
CA ARG A 9 7.57 9.26 21.60
C ARG A 9 6.21 8.76 22.08
N SER A 10 5.15 9.49 21.77
CA SER A 10 3.79 9.04 22.09
C SER A 10 3.45 7.78 21.27
N ARG A 11 2.59 6.91 21.81
CA ARG A 11 2.13 5.70 21.09
C ARG A 11 1.49 6.06 19.75
N LEU A 12 0.72 7.14 19.68
CA LEU A 12 0.12 7.64 18.44
C LEU A 12 1.19 7.98 17.39
N SER A 13 2.26 8.68 17.80
CA SER A 13 3.37 9.00 16.90
C SER A 13 4.05 7.75 16.36
N LEU A 14 4.23 6.71 17.18
CA LEU A 14 4.81 5.44 16.76
C LEU A 14 3.93 4.72 15.74
N TYR A 15 2.60 4.75 15.91
CA TYR A 15 1.68 4.15 14.95
C TYR A 15 1.62 4.94 13.64
N LEU A 16 1.64 6.27 13.67
CA LEU A 16 1.71 7.10 12.48
C LEU A 16 3.01 6.88 11.70
N ASP A 17 4.13 6.68 12.39
CA ASP A 17 5.40 6.32 11.77
C ASP A 17 5.37 4.91 11.18
N LEU A 18 4.75 3.95 11.86
CA LEU A 18 4.59 2.57 11.40
C LEU A 18 3.79 2.49 10.10
N VAL A 19 2.66 3.18 10.02
CA VAL A 19 1.82 3.25 8.82
C VAL A 19 2.38 4.23 7.77
N ARG A 20 3.48 4.92 8.08
CA ARG A 20 4.15 5.91 7.21
C ARG A 20 3.23 7.01 6.72
N PHE A 21 2.33 7.46 7.58
CA PHE A 21 1.39 8.53 7.25
C PHE A 21 2.10 9.87 6.97
N ASN A 22 3.25 10.09 7.61
CA ASN A 22 4.14 11.24 7.42
C ASN A 22 4.88 11.26 6.06
N ARG A 23 4.69 10.24 5.21
CA ARG A 23 5.28 10.15 3.85
C ARG A 23 4.19 10.10 2.79
N PRO A 24 3.62 11.26 2.41
CA PRO A 24 2.44 11.32 1.52
C PRO A 24 2.71 10.74 0.12
N ALA A 25 3.92 10.86 -0.41
CA ALA A 25 4.27 10.30 -1.70
C ALA A 25 3.90 8.81 -1.82
N GLY A 26 4.09 8.04 -0.75
CA GLY A 26 3.83 6.61 -0.79
C GLY A 26 2.36 6.21 -0.94
N TRP A 27 1.40 6.97 -0.42
CA TRP A 27 -0.03 6.68 -0.64
C TRP A 27 -0.61 7.44 -1.83
N LEU A 28 -0.04 8.59 -2.19
CA LEU A 28 -0.45 9.34 -3.38
C LEU A 28 -0.19 8.56 -4.67
N VAL A 29 0.94 7.85 -4.77
CA VAL A 29 1.27 6.99 -5.92
C VAL A 29 0.22 5.91 -6.17
N LEU A 30 -0.49 5.46 -5.13
CA LEU A 30 -1.59 4.50 -5.25
C LEU A 30 -2.95 5.17 -5.48
N VAL A 31 -3.20 6.28 -4.80
CA VAL A 31 -4.48 7.01 -4.89
C VAL A 31 -4.70 7.60 -6.28
N TRP A 32 -3.68 8.24 -6.88
CA TRP A 32 -3.83 8.90 -8.17
C TRP A 32 -4.31 7.96 -9.30
N PRO A 33 -3.66 6.83 -9.60
CA PRO A 33 -4.13 5.93 -10.65
C PRO A 33 -5.52 5.34 -10.35
N THR A 34 -5.83 5.12 -9.08
CA THR A 34 -7.17 4.67 -8.66
C THR A 34 -8.23 5.74 -8.92
N LEU A 35 -7.94 7.01 -8.63
CA LEU A 35 -8.84 8.12 -8.94
C LEU A 35 -9.02 8.30 -10.46
N VAL A 36 -7.95 8.25 -11.23
CA VAL A 36 -8.05 8.30 -12.71
C VAL A 36 -8.97 7.20 -13.21
N ALA A 37 -8.82 5.98 -12.71
CA ALA A 37 -9.67 4.85 -13.09
C ALA A 37 -11.14 5.09 -12.73
N LEU A 38 -11.44 5.67 -11.55
CA LEU A 38 -12.80 6.01 -11.15
C LEU A 38 -13.45 7.02 -12.10
N TRP A 39 -12.72 8.10 -12.45
CA TRP A 39 -13.24 9.13 -13.36
C TRP A 39 -13.44 8.61 -14.78
N VAL A 40 -12.50 7.80 -15.27
CA VAL A 40 -12.63 7.17 -16.60
C VAL A 40 -13.78 6.17 -16.62
N ALA A 41 -13.93 5.36 -15.58
CA ALA A 41 -15.00 4.37 -15.50
C ALA A 41 -16.39 5.02 -15.39
N ALA A 42 -16.49 6.17 -14.70
CA ALA A 42 -17.73 6.90 -14.52
C ALA A 42 -18.09 7.85 -15.68
N ASP A 43 -17.18 8.02 -16.65
CA ASP A 43 -17.27 9.05 -17.72
C ASP A 43 -17.57 10.43 -17.14
N GLY A 44 -16.91 10.74 -16.02
CA GLY A 44 -17.09 11.98 -15.28
C GLY A 44 -17.00 11.78 -13.76
N PHE A 45 -17.83 12.48 -12.99
CA PHE A 45 -17.79 12.43 -11.53
C PHE A 45 -18.31 11.10 -10.97
N PRO A 46 -17.49 10.30 -10.27
CA PRO A 46 -17.89 8.96 -9.81
C PRO A 46 -18.83 8.95 -8.58
N GLY A 47 -19.10 10.10 -8.01
CA GLY A 47 -19.89 10.26 -6.78
C GLY A 47 -19.05 10.25 -5.50
N TRP A 48 -19.52 10.96 -4.49
CA TRP A 48 -18.81 11.13 -3.21
C TRP A 48 -18.58 9.83 -2.47
N HIS A 49 -19.53 8.90 -2.52
CA HIS A 49 -19.41 7.59 -1.88
C HIS A 49 -18.19 6.83 -2.40
N LEU A 50 -18.07 6.65 -3.72
CA LEU A 50 -16.94 5.93 -4.31
C LEU A 50 -15.62 6.66 -4.07
N LEU A 51 -15.59 7.99 -4.15
CA LEU A 51 -14.39 8.76 -3.84
C LEU A 51 -13.89 8.49 -2.42
N ILE A 52 -14.77 8.59 -1.44
CA ILE A 52 -14.43 8.36 -0.03
C ILE A 52 -13.95 6.92 0.17
N VAL A 53 -14.69 5.94 -0.35
CA VAL A 53 -14.34 4.51 -0.23
C VAL A 53 -12.97 4.24 -0.81
N PHE A 54 -12.68 4.74 -2.01
CA PHE A 54 -11.42 4.43 -2.70
C PHE A 54 -10.23 5.20 -2.13
N VAL A 55 -10.39 6.46 -1.75
CA VAL A 55 -9.31 7.22 -1.10
C VAL A 55 -8.97 6.61 0.26
N LEU A 56 -9.97 6.44 1.13
CA LEU A 56 -9.75 5.85 2.46
C LEU A 56 -9.28 4.40 2.36
N GLY A 57 -9.92 3.58 1.52
CA GLY A 57 -9.56 2.18 1.33
C GLY A 57 -8.12 2.02 0.87
N THR A 58 -7.66 2.85 -0.08
CA THR A 58 -6.28 2.82 -0.57
C THR A 58 -5.29 3.21 0.53
N VAL A 59 -5.57 4.27 1.28
CA VAL A 59 -4.71 4.72 2.39
C VAL A 59 -4.63 3.66 3.48
N LEU A 60 -5.77 3.07 3.86
CA LEU A 60 -5.85 2.04 4.91
C LEU A 60 -5.15 0.74 4.48
N MET A 61 -5.37 0.26 3.26
CA MET A 61 -4.72 -0.95 2.74
C MET A 61 -3.21 -0.77 2.60
N ARG A 62 -2.77 0.39 2.12
CA ARG A 62 -1.34 0.69 2.10
C ARG A 62 -0.74 0.72 3.51
N SER A 63 -1.43 1.30 4.46
CA SER A 63 -1.02 1.33 5.86
C SER A 63 -0.94 -0.07 6.47
N ALA A 64 -1.92 -0.92 6.21
CA ALA A 64 -1.89 -2.33 6.58
C ALA A 64 -0.70 -3.07 5.97
N GLY A 65 -0.43 -2.84 4.67
CA GLY A 65 0.74 -3.38 3.98
C GLY A 65 2.06 -2.94 4.60
N CYS A 66 2.17 -1.69 5.09
CA CYS A 66 3.36 -1.23 5.81
C CYS A 66 3.57 -1.99 7.12
N CYS A 67 2.50 -2.26 7.88
CA CYS A 67 2.58 -3.04 9.12
C CYS A 67 3.10 -4.46 8.88
N ILE A 68 2.66 -5.10 7.79
CA ILE A 68 3.11 -6.45 7.41
C ILE A 68 4.56 -6.42 6.91
N ASN A 69 4.88 -5.47 6.05
CA ASN A 69 6.20 -5.36 5.43
C ASN A 69 7.30 -5.03 6.45
N ASP A 70 7.02 -4.21 7.46
CA ASP A 70 8.01 -3.81 8.47
C ASP A 70 8.35 -4.95 9.45
N ARG A 71 7.55 -6.02 9.49
CA ARG A 71 7.82 -7.21 10.30
C ARG A 71 9.08 -7.97 9.87
N ASP A 72 9.36 -7.99 8.56
CA ASP A 72 10.41 -8.82 7.97
C ASP A 72 11.72 -8.06 7.71
N PHE A 73 11.87 -6.80 8.17
CA PHE A 73 13.08 -6.04 7.94
C PHE A 73 14.21 -6.39 8.91
N ASP A 74 15.40 -6.56 8.35
CA ASP A 74 16.63 -6.80 9.10
C ASP A 74 17.06 -5.55 9.89
N LYS A 75 17.53 -5.79 11.12
CA LYS A 75 18.12 -4.78 12.02
C LYS A 75 19.45 -4.22 11.50
N HIS A 76 20.07 -4.88 10.54
CA HIS A 76 21.38 -4.52 10.01
C HIS A 76 21.33 -3.42 8.95
N VAL A 77 20.19 -3.22 8.28
CA VAL A 77 20.04 -2.18 7.26
C VAL A 77 19.89 -0.81 7.93
N LYS A 78 20.80 0.12 7.62
CA LYS A 78 20.86 1.46 8.24
C LYS A 78 19.54 2.23 8.16
N ARG A 79 18.88 2.19 7.00
CA ARG A 79 17.60 2.87 6.72
C ARG A 79 16.44 2.35 7.57
N THR A 80 16.47 1.09 7.98
CA THR A 80 15.36 0.42 8.69
C THR A 80 15.55 0.33 10.19
N LYS A 81 16.76 0.57 10.72
CA LYS A 81 17.06 0.52 12.16
C LYS A 81 16.16 1.39 13.03
N ALA A 82 15.75 2.56 12.53
CA ALA A 82 14.94 3.52 13.28
C ALA A 82 13.43 3.22 13.23
N ARG A 83 13.00 2.17 12.51
CA ARG A 83 11.58 1.83 12.41
C ARG A 83 11.02 1.31 13.73
N PRO A 84 9.75 1.57 14.05
CA PRO A 84 9.16 1.22 15.34
C PRO A 84 9.28 -0.25 15.73
N ILE A 85 9.15 -1.19 14.79
CA ILE A 85 9.31 -2.63 15.05
C ILE A 85 10.78 -2.99 15.21
N THR A 86 11.63 -2.55 14.29
CA THR A 86 13.07 -2.87 14.29
C THR A 86 13.78 -2.34 15.52
N SER A 87 13.36 -1.15 16.01
CA SER A 87 13.88 -0.54 17.24
C SER A 87 13.27 -1.12 18.53
N GLY A 88 12.29 -2.04 18.42
CA GLY A 88 11.63 -2.65 19.58
C GLY A 88 10.60 -1.77 20.28
N GLN A 89 10.25 -0.60 19.72
CA GLN A 89 9.27 0.33 20.31
C GLN A 89 7.81 -0.14 20.13
N VAL A 90 7.56 -0.95 19.07
CA VAL A 90 6.27 -1.59 18.78
C VAL A 90 6.53 -3.07 18.59
N SER A 91 5.73 -3.92 19.23
CA SER A 91 5.84 -5.37 19.06
C SER A 91 5.32 -5.83 17.70
N VAL A 92 5.82 -6.96 17.19
CA VAL A 92 5.33 -7.58 15.96
C VAL A 92 3.84 -7.90 16.05
N PHE A 93 3.38 -8.35 17.22
CA PHE A 93 1.97 -8.66 17.46
C PHE A 93 1.11 -7.38 17.36
N GLU A 94 1.52 -6.30 18.02
CA GLU A 94 0.84 -5.00 18.00
C GLU A 94 0.74 -4.43 16.59
N ALA A 95 1.83 -4.49 15.82
CA ALA A 95 1.84 -4.07 14.41
C ALA A 95 0.93 -4.94 13.53
N SER A 96 0.93 -6.26 13.75
CA SER A 96 0.05 -7.19 13.01
C SER A 96 -1.42 -6.95 13.32
N MET A 97 -1.76 -6.68 14.57
CA MET A 97 -3.13 -6.32 14.99
C MET A 97 -3.58 -5.00 14.36
N LEU A 98 -2.72 -3.99 14.36
CA LEU A 98 -3.03 -2.73 13.69
C LEU A 98 -3.27 -2.95 12.19
N GLY A 99 -2.40 -3.68 11.52
CA GLY A 99 -2.55 -4.03 10.11
C GLY A 99 -3.87 -4.77 9.83
N ALA A 100 -4.23 -5.74 10.67
CA ALA A 100 -5.48 -6.49 10.55
C ALA A 100 -6.72 -5.59 10.72
N VAL A 101 -6.71 -4.68 11.70
CA VAL A 101 -7.80 -3.72 11.92
C VAL A 101 -7.96 -2.79 10.71
N LEU A 102 -6.87 -2.25 10.18
CA LEU A 102 -6.90 -1.38 9.00
C LEU A 102 -7.41 -2.11 7.75
N ALA A 103 -6.99 -3.37 7.55
CA ALA A 103 -7.48 -4.21 6.47
C ALA A 103 -8.98 -4.53 6.63
N LEU A 104 -9.44 -4.80 7.86
CA LEU A 104 -10.85 -5.04 8.13
C LEU A 104 -11.72 -3.81 7.86
N ILE A 105 -11.28 -2.62 8.25
CA ILE A 105 -11.97 -1.36 7.91
C ILE A 105 -12.05 -1.17 6.39
N SER A 106 -10.95 -1.44 5.66
CA SER A 106 -10.94 -1.40 4.20
C SER A 106 -11.93 -2.41 3.59
N LEU A 107 -12.03 -3.62 4.16
CA LEU A 107 -13.01 -4.61 3.73
C LEU A 107 -14.43 -4.10 3.93
N VAL A 108 -14.75 -3.53 5.09
CA VAL A 108 -16.07 -2.94 5.34
C VAL A 108 -16.39 -1.85 4.32
N LEU A 109 -15.43 -1.00 3.98
CA LEU A 109 -15.61 0.03 2.96
C LEU A 109 -15.91 -0.57 1.57
N VAL A 110 -15.16 -1.57 1.12
CA VAL A 110 -15.40 -2.18 -0.20
C VAL A 110 -16.70 -2.95 -0.25
N LEU A 111 -17.15 -3.53 0.86
CA LEU A 111 -18.45 -4.21 0.96
C LEU A 111 -19.65 -3.27 0.74
N THR A 112 -19.46 -1.96 0.85
CA THR A 112 -20.50 -0.96 0.50
C THR A 112 -20.61 -0.69 -0.99
N THR A 113 -19.74 -1.28 -1.80
CA THR A 113 -19.69 -1.13 -3.25
C THR A 113 -20.31 -2.34 -3.95
N ARG A 114 -20.13 -2.44 -5.26
CA ARG A 114 -20.63 -3.58 -6.05
C ARG A 114 -19.87 -4.86 -5.70
N TRP A 115 -20.55 -5.99 -5.80
CA TRP A 115 -19.97 -7.30 -5.49
C TRP A 115 -18.77 -7.66 -6.40
N GLU A 116 -18.73 -7.16 -7.64
CA GLU A 116 -17.62 -7.33 -8.56
C GLU A 116 -16.33 -6.67 -8.04
N ALA A 117 -16.47 -5.50 -7.41
CA ALA A 117 -15.34 -4.84 -6.74
C ALA A 117 -14.86 -5.63 -5.51
N VAL A 118 -15.80 -6.19 -4.75
CA VAL A 118 -15.50 -7.09 -3.61
C VAL A 118 -14.76 -8.32 -4.10
N ALA A 119 -15.20 -8.94 -5.20
CA ALA A 119 -14.53 -10.10 -5.79
C ALA A 119 -13.08 -9.79 -6.20
N TRP A 120 -12.83 -8.64 -6.83
CA TRP A 120 -11.47 -8.21 -7.19
C TRP A 120 -10.61 -7.79 -5.99
N SER A 121 -11.22 -7.42 -4.85
CA SER A 121 -10.46 -7.11 -3.63
C SER A 121 -9.79 -8.34 -3.01
N VAL A 122 -10.32 -9.53 -3.25
CA VAL A 122 -9.73 -10.79 -2.72
C VAL A 122 -8.33 -11.04 -3.29
N PRO A 123 -8.12 -11.11 -4.62
CA PRO A 123 -6.77 -11.23 -5.16
C PRO A 123 -5.87 -10.05 -4.78
N ALA A 124 -6.41 -8.82 -4.68
CA ALA A 124 -5.64 -7.66 -4.24
C ALA A 124 -5.02 -7.86 -2.85
N VAL A 125 -5.80 -8.35 -1.89
CA VAL A 125 -5.32 -8.66 -0.53
C VAL A 125 -4.30 -9.79 -0.55
N LEU A 126 -4.54 -10.85 -1.33
CA LEU A 126 -3.60 -11.96 -1.47
C LEU A 126 -2.24 -11.49 -2.01
N PHE A 127 -2.22 -10.69 -3.07
CA PHE A 127 -0.97 -10.12 -3.60
C PHE A 127 -0.28 -9.20 -2.60
N THR A 128 -1.02 -8.41 -1.83
CA THR A 128 -0.47 -7.53 -0.79
C THR A 128 0.20 -8.34 0.34
N ILE A 129 -0.40 -9.46 0.74
CA ILE A 129 0.16 -10.35 1.77
C ILE A 129 1.37 -11.11 1.23
N LEU A 130 1.32 -11.58 -0.01
CA LEU A 130 2.40 -12.36 -0.63
C LEU A 130 3.63 -11.52 -0.98
N TYR A 131 3.44 -10.24 -1.27
CA TYR A 131 4.51 -9.35 -1.73
C TYR A 131 5.78 -9.38 -0.84
N PRO A 132 5.74 -9.28 0.49
CA PRO A 132 6.95 -9.34 1.32
C PRO A 132 7.73 -10.65 1.15
N PHE A 133 7.02 -11.76 0.93
CA PHE A 133 7.63 -13.08 0.77
C PHE A 133 8.30 -13.25 -0.59
N THR A 134 7.77 -12.60 -1.64
CA THR A 134 8.32 -12.72 -3.01
C THR A 134 9.72 -12.16 -3.14
N LYS A 135 10.12 -11.21 -2.29
CA LYS A 135 11.48 -10.68 -2.25
C LYS A 135 12.55 -11.75 -2.01
N ARG A 136 12.19 -12.89 -1.44
CA ARG A 136 13.12 -13.98 -1.13
C ARG A 136 13.32 -14.96 -2.28
N PHE A 137 12.38 -15.01 -3.22
CA PHE A 137 12.34 -16.06 -4.25
C PHE A 137 12.28 -15.52 -5.68
N PHE A 138 11.96 -14.23 -5.85
CA PHE A 138 11.73 -13.65 -7.15
C PHE A 138 12.78 -12.58 -7.46
N SER A 139 13.41 -12.67 -8.64
CA SER A 139 14.46 -11.73 -9.07
C SER A 139 13.96 -10.33 -9.41
N MET A 140 12.64 -10.16 -9.58
CA MET A 140 12.02 -8.87 -9.90
C MET A 140 10.85 -8.57 -8.94
N PRO A 141 11.11 -8.29 -7.65
CA PRO A 141 10.05 -8.00 -6.68
C PRO A 141 9.22 -6.77 -7.07
N GLN A 142 9.78 -5.85 -7.88
CA GLN A 142 9.11 -4.68 -8.43
C GLN A 142 7.88 -5.04 -9.27
N ALA A 143 7.93 -6.13 -10.03
CA ALA A 143 6.81 -6.59 -10.83
C ALA A 143 5.63 -7.01 -9.94
N PHE A 144 5.91 -7.71 -8.85
CA PHE A 144 4.91 -8.11 -7.87
C PHE A 144 4.28 -6.91 -7.16
N LEU A 145 5.11 -5.93 -6.79
CA LEU A 145 4.64 -4.67 -6.22
C LEU A 145 3.73 -3.93 -7.20
N GLY A 146 4.11 -3.86 -8.47
CA GLY A 146 3.33 -3.24 -9.54
C GLY A 146 1.96 -3.90 -9.69
N ILE A 147 1.87 -5.22 -9.65
CA ILE A 147 0.58 -5.93 -9.69
C ILE A 147 -0.27 -5.55 -8.49
N ALA A 148 0.28 -5.61 -7.27
CA ALA A 148 -0.45 -5.26 -6.05
C ALA A 148 -0.95 -3.81 -6.07
N PHE A 149 -0.14 -2.86 -6.53
CA PHE A 149 -0.49 -1.45 -6.62
C PHE A 149 -1.58 -1.16 -7.64
N ASN A 150 -1.66 -1.95 -8.71
CA ASN A 150 -2.58 -1.73 -9.81
C ASN A 150 -3.99 -2.32 -9.58
N PHE A 151 -4.20 -3.10 -8.53
CA PHE A 151 -5.54 -3.61 -8.20
C PHE A 151 -6.55 -2.48 -7.94
N GLY A 152 -6.11 -1.32 -7.44
CA GLY A 152 -6.98 -0.16 -7.29
C GLY A 152 -7.69 0.24 -8.57
N ILE A 153 -7.02 0.15 -9.73
CA ILE A 153 -7.59 0.44 -11.04
C ILE A 153 -8.69 -0.58 -11.39
N VAL A 154 -8.39 -1.86 -11.24
CA VAL A 154 -9.34 -2.95 -11.55
C VAL A 154 -10.58 -2.87 -10.67
N ILE A 155 -10.38 -2.66 -9.36
CA ILE A 155 -11.48 -2.54 -8.39
C ILE A 155 -12.32 -1.30 -8.69
N ALA A 156 -11.71 -0.18 -9.11
CA ALA A 156 -12.42 1.06 -9.46
C ALA A 156 -13.37 0.84 -10.65
N PHE A 157 -12.90 0.23 -11.75
CA PHE A 157 -13.77 -0.11 -12.88
C PHE A 157 -14.88 -1.08 -12.48
N ALA A 158 -14.55 -2.12 -11.72
CA ALA A 158 -15.54 -3.08 -11.24
C ALA A 158 -16.60 -2.41 -10.32
N ALA A 159 -16.23 -1.44 -9.50
CA ALA A 159 -17.16 -0.73 -8.64
C ALA A 159 -18.12 0.18 -9.40
N VAL A 160 -17.67 0.79 -10.49
CA VAL A 160 -18.49 1.73 -11.27
C VAL A 160 -19.37 1.01 -12.28
N ILE A 161 -18.78 0.17 -13.14
CA ILE A 161 -19.48 -0.45 -14.29
C ILE A 161 -19.64 -1.97 -14.19
N GLY A 162 -19.14 -2.60 -13.12
CA GLY A 162 -19.26 -4.04 -12.87
C GLY A 162 -18.31 -4.92 -13.69
N THR A 163 -17.48 -4.35 -14.55
CA THR A 163 -16.54 -5.07 -15.41
C THR A 163 -15.27 -4.25 -15.60
N VAL A 164 -14.21 -4.89 -16.10
CA VAL A 164 -12.96 -4.21 -16.43
C VAL A 164 -12.79 -4.22 -17.95
N PRO A 165 -13.12 -3.11 -18.63
CA PRO A 165 -12.99 -3.00 -20.09
C PRO A 165 -11.53 -2.88 -20.52
N LEU A 166 -11.29 -2.92 -21.85
CA LEU A 166 -9.94 -2.76 -22.40
C LEU A 166 -9.25 -1.49 -21.90
N THR A 167 -9.98 -0.38 -21.76
CA THR A 167 -9.46 0.88 -21.21
C THR A 167 -8.89 0.69 -19.80
N GLY A 168 -9.57 -0.09 -18.95
CA GLY A 168 -9.09 -0.43 -17.61
C GLY A 168 -7.78 -1.21 -17.65
N TRP A 169 -7.67 -2.19 -18.54
CA TRP A 169 -6.44 -2.96 -18.71
C TRP A 169 -5.30 -2.15 -19.32
N LEU A 170 -5.59 -1.21 -20.21
CA LEU A 170 -4.58 -0.27 -20.73
C LEU A 170 -4.06 0.66 -19.64
N LEU A 171 -4.93 1.22 -18.79
CA LEU A 171 -4.51 2.00 -17.63
C LEU A 171 -3.70 1.17 -16.64
N TRP A 172 -4.12 -0.06 -16.38
CA TRP A 172 -3.39 -1.01 -15.54
C TRP A 172 -1.98 -1.25 -16.07
N THR A 173 -1.84 -1.51 -17.36
CA THR A 173 -0.55 -1.74 -18.02
C THR A 173 0.34 -0.50 -17.99
N ALA A 174 -0.20 0.67 -18.29
CA ALA A 174 0.53 1.93 -18.24
C ALA A 174 1.07 2.22 -16.83
N ASN A 175 0.22 2.05 -15.81
CA ASN A 175 0.62 2.24 -14.43
C ASN A 175 1.62 1.17 -13.96
N MET A 176 1.56 -0.04 -14.50
CA MET A 176 2.54 -1.09 -14.24
C MET A 176 3.96 -0.65 -14.62
N PHE A 177 4.13 -0.07 -15.81
CA PHE A 177 5.43 0.48 -16.25
C PHE A 177 5.89 1.64 -15.37
N MET A 178 4.97 2.53 -14.97
CA MET A 178 5.29 3.62 -14.05
C MET A 178 5.77 3.10 -12.69
N VAL A 179 5.11 2.10 -12.12
CA VAL A 179 5.53 1.50 -10.84
C VAL A 179 6.88 0.79 -10.98
N LEU A 180 7.12 0.08 -12.08
CA LEU A 180 8.42 -0.56 -12.36
C LEU A 180 9.54 0.47 -12.41
N ALA A 181 9.36 1.58 -13.11
CA ALA A 181 10.34 2.66 -13.17
C ALA A 181 10.59 3.26 -11.77
N TYR A 182 9.53 3.63 -11.07
CA TYR A 182 9.60 4.23 -9.74
C TYR A 182 10.32 3.33 -8.72
N ASP A 183 9.97 2.04 -8.66
CA ASP A 183 10.57 1.11 -7.69
C ASP A 183 12.03 0.75 -8.07
N THR A 184 12.35 0.75 -9.36
CA THR A 184 13.73 0.58 -9.84
C THR A 184 14.61 1.77 -9.43
N GLU A 185 14.12 3.00 -9.56
CA GLU A 185 14.83 4.19 -9.09
C GLU A 185 15.09 4.13 -7.57
N TYR A 186 14.10 3.69 -6.79
CA TYR A 186 14.28 3.47 -5.35
C TYR A 186 15.33 2.40 -5.04
N ALA A 187 15.34 1.30 -5.78
CA ALA A 187 16.33 0.24 -5.61
C ALA A 187 17.76 0.73 -5.94
N MET A 188 17.90 1.62 -6.93
CA MET A 188 19.21 2.23 -7.27
C MET A 188 19.75 3.10 -6.14
N VAL A 189 18.90 3.80 -5.40
CA VAL A 189 19.31 4.62 -4.24
C VAL A 189 19.76 3.74 -3.06
N ASP A 190 19.15 2.57 -2.89
CA ASP A 190 19.45 1.65 -1.79
C ASP A 190 20.62 0.71 -2.08
N ARG A 191 21.19 0.71 -3.30
CA ARG A 191 22.21 -0.22 -3.77
C ARG A 191 23.46 -0.30 -2.87
N ASP A 192 23.90 0.82 -2.33
CA ASP A 192 25.11 0.90 -1.49
C ASP A 192 24.89 0.31 -0.08
N ASP A 193 23.64 0.17 0.35
CA ASP A 193 23.28 -0.44 1.64
C ASP A 193 22.97 -1.95 1.51
N ASP A 194 22.75 -2.47 0.27
CA ASP A 194 22.41 -3.86 -0.02
C ASP A 194 23.64 -4.72 -0.43
N LEU A 195 24.84 -4.11 -0.55
CA LEU A 195 26.14 -4.75 -0.75
C LEU A 195 26.92 -4.89 0.57
#